data_c6ccd997bc5e45a8b3e069001dbf191e
#
_entry.id   c6ccd997bc5e45a8b3e069001dbf191e
#
_cell.length_a   1.000
_cell.length_b   1.000
_cell.length_c   1.000
_cell.angle_alpha   90.00
_cell.angle_beta   90.00
_cell.angle_gamma   90.00
#
_symmetry.space_group_name_H-M   'P 1'
#
loop_
_entity.id
_entity.type
_entity.pdbx_description
1 polymer ?
#
loop_
_entity_poly.entity_id
_entity_poly.type
_entity_poly.pdbx_seq_one_letter_code
_entity_poly.pdbx_strand_id
1 'polypeptide(L)'
;GSQSTIDLRAINRWFLASTPRWQDSRFPEARLENDPTSNYNRAGLSWYTIDPSLINGSSLQDGQVDPEVRQDHRMRQILLRELYEKGDYSNSATAGMPTNLPTLDLTYRPTERGPYNYEPFDGSDYSSGLEEDGTLLDPETRWAGVQRALMTTDFEAANIEYIQFWVMDPFNEDTENETGGKLYVNLGNVSEDVLNDSQLEFENGLPSANNELETDTSTWGVYPDPTTFNVVNAFDNSTNDYSIQDVGLDGLNSDAERTFFASWLDGLETDLAPDAFAQYQNDPSADDFRYFRDPIAQENEEDVLERYQFFSRYEGNSNTPVSYTHLRAHETFGY
;
A
#
# COMPACT_ATOMS: atom_id res chain seq x y z
N GLY A 1 24.65 17.95 -22.53
CA GLY A 1 24.59 16.69 -21.82
C GLY A 1 23.16 16.17 -21.87
N SER A 2 22.96 14.91 -22.14
CA SER A 2 21.64 14.31 -22.02
C SER A 2 21.29 14.21 -20.53
N GLN A 3 20.19 14.79 -20.11
CA GLN A 3 19.64 14.58 -18.77
C GLN A 3 19.00 13.19 -18.73
N SER A 4 19.40 12.38 -17.78
CA SER A 4 18.71 11.12 -17.47
C SER A 4 17.54 11.41 -16.54
N THR A 5 16.36 10.90 -16.88
CA THR A 5 15.18 11.00 -16.02
C THR A 5 14.69 9.61 -15.67
N ILE A 6 14.34 9.42 -14.41
CA ILE A 6 13.68 8.20 -13.93
C ILE A 6 12.22 8.55 -13.64
N ASP A 7 11.30 7.92 -14.36
CA ASP A 7 9.87 8.08 -14.09
C ASP A 7 9.46 7.27 -12.86
N LEU A 8 8.93 7.97 -11.86
CA LEU A 8 8.50 7.38 -10.61
C LEU A 8 6.99 7.04 -10.55
N ARG A 9 6.22 7.37 -11.59
CA ARG A 9 4.74 7.20 -11.61
C ARG A 9 4.28 5.76 -11.80
N ALA A 10 5.17 4.85 -12.21
CA ALA A 10 4.80 3.47 -12.45
C ALA A 10 4.39 2.78 -11.14
N ILE A 11 3.08 2.70 -10.91
CA ILE A 11 2.47 2.15 -9.69
C ILE A 11 2.93 0.72 -9.40
N ASN A 12 3.20 -0.03 -10.44
CA ASN A 12 3.66 -1.41 -10.36
C ASN A 12 5.11 -1.57 -9.86
N ARG A 13 5.77 -0.51 -9.53
CA ARG A 13 7.12 -0.49 -8.96
C ARG A 13 7.14 -0.11 -7.48
N TRP A 14 6.00 0.24 -6.93
CA TRP A 14 5.84 0.61 -5.54
C TRP A 14 5.26 -0.53 -4.73
N PHE A 15 5.75 -0.73 -3.53
CA PHE A 15 5.33 -1.72 -2.56
C PHE A 15 5.39 -1.12 -1.15
N LEU A 16 4.86 -1.82 -0.15
CA LEU A 16 4.80 -1.35 1.22
C LEU A 16 6.20 -1.00 1.75
N ALA A 17 6.33 0.14 2.40
CA ALA A 17 7.62 0.55 2.94
C ALA A 17 7.91 -0.13 4.27
N SER A 18 9.15 -0.56 4.45
CA SER A 18 9.68 -0.88 5.78
C SER A 18 9.81 0.39 6.63
N THR A 19 9.81 0.24 7.95
CA THR A 19 10.05 1.34 8.87
C THR A 19 11.51 1.81 8.78
N PRO A 20 11.79 3.12 8.58
CA PRO A 20 13.15 3.62 8.37
C PRO A 20 14.04 3.54 9.62
N ARG A 21 14.90 2.54 9.70
CA ARG A 21 15.77 2.25 10.87
C ARG A 21 16.83 3.33 11.19
N TRP A 22 17.15 4.20 10.24
CA TRP A 22 18.16 5.27 10.45
C TRP A 22 17.58 6.59 10.95
N GLN A 23 16.27 6.65 11.21
CA GLN A 23 15.59 7.85 11.68
C GLN A 23 15.09 7.65 13.12
N ASP A 24 15.97 7.29 14.03
CA ASP A 24 15.65 6.95 15.44
C ASP A 24 14.80 7.97 16.17
N SER A 25 14.92 9.26 15.83
CA SER A 25 14.14 10.31 16.46
C SER A 25 12.68 10.36 16.00
N ARG A 26 12.39 9.72 14.86
CA ARG A 26 11.04 9.68 14.27
C ARG A 26 10.44 8.30 14.36
N PHE A 27 11.25 7.27 14.22
CA PHE A 27 10.86 5.88 14.25
C PHE A 27 11.73 5.12 15.26
N PRO A 28 11.58 5.43 16.57
CA PRO A 28 12.36 4.75 17.60
C PRO A 28 12.11 3.25 17.64
N GLU A 29 10.89 2.82 17.28
CA GLU A 29 10.46 1.43 17.19
C GLU A 29 11.08 0.65 16.02
N ALA A 30 11.63 1.33 15.02
CA ALA A 30 12.16 0.70 13.81
C ALA A 30 13.34 -0.26 14.04
N ARG A 31 13.95 -0.22 15.21
CA ARG A 31 15.05 -1.11 15.60
C ARG A 31 14.59 -2.40 16.27
N LEU A 32 13.32 -2.49 16.59
CA LEU A 32 12.76 -3.71 17.17
C LEU A 32 12.69 -4.78 16.07
N GLU A 33 13.42 -5.86 16.27
CA GLU A 33 13.48 -6.98 15.32
C GLU A 33 12.53 -8.09 15.78
N ASN A 34 11.78 -8.64 14.86
CA ASN A 34 10.81 -9.69 15.11
C ASN A 34 9.80 -9.35 16.23
N ASP A 35 9.40 -8.08 16.29
CA ASP A 35 8.50 -7.53 17.30
C ASP A 35 7.39 -6.71 16.62
N PRO A 36 6.11 -7.09 16.78
CA PRO A 36 4.97 -6.38 16.20
C PRO A 36 4.90 -4.89 16.55
N THR A 37 5.45 -4.49 17.68
CA THR A 37 5.52 -3.09 18.11
C THR A 37 6.18 -2.18 17.07
N SER A 38 7.06 -2.73 16.23
CA SER A 38 7.73 -1.99 15.15
C SER A 38 6.75 -1.41 14.11
N ASN A 39 5.53 -1.91 14.04
CA ASN A 39 4.51 -1.48 13.09
C ASN A 39 3.26 -0.84 13.74
N TYR A 40 3.21 -0.66 15.06
CA TYR A 40 2.02 -0.10 15.73
C TYR A 40 1.67 1.32 15.28
N ASN A 41 2.63 2.10 14.82
CA ASN A 41 2.38 3.43 14.26
C ASN A 41 2.01 3.42 12.77
N ARG A 42 1.98 2.25 12.13
CA ARG A 42 1.62 2.14 10.72
C ARG A 42 0.13 2.34 10.53
N ALA A 43 -0.23 3.35 9.77
CA ALA A 43 -1.61 3.67 9.41
C ALA A 43 -1.94 3.25 7.98
N GLY A 44 -3.21 3.34 7.62
CA GLY A 44 -3.72 2.97 6.31
C GLY A 44 -3.17 3.83 5.18
N LEU A 45 -2.76 3.20 4.10
CA LEU A 45 -2.32 3.86 2.87
C LEU A 45 -2.70 3.01 1.67
N SER A 46 -3.39 3.61 0.73
CA SER A 46 -3.64 3.02 -0.58
C SER A 46 -2.82 3.75 -1.64
N TRP A 47 -2.29 3.02 -2.62
CA TRP A 47 -1.65 3.62 -3.78
C TRP A 47 -2.16 2.98 -5.07
N TYR A 48 -2.55 3.83 -6.00
CA TYR A 48 -3.28 3.39 -7.19
C TYR A 48 -3.13 4.40 -8.33
N THR A 49 -3.74 4.07 -9.45
CA THR A 49 -4.06 5.01 -10.53
C THR A 49 -5.53 4.84 -10.82
N ILE A 50 -6.30 5.92 -10.74
CA ILE A 50 -7.74 5.87 -10.99
C ILE A 50 -8.00 5.44 -12.43
N ASP A 51 -8.81 4.38 -12.59
CA ASP A 51 -9.21 3.88 -13.91
C ASP A 51 -10.08 4.94 -14.61
N PRO A 52 -9.72 5.38 -15.81
CA PRO A 52 -10.46 6.41 -16.54
C PRO A 52 -11.95 6.08 -16.76
N SER A 53 -12.32 4.80 -16.76
CA SER A 53 -13.71 4.39 -16.93
C SER A 53 -14.61 4.77 -15.75
N LEU A 54 -14.06 4.87 -14.55
CA LEU A 54 -14.80 5.37 -13.38
C LEU A 54 -15.11 6.86 -13.50
N ILE A 55 -14.21 7.63 -14.13
CA ILE A 55 -14.34 9.07 -14.27
C ILE A 55 -15.17 9.45 -15.50
N ASN A 56 -14.95 8.79 -16.63
CA ASN A 56 -15.53 9.19 -17.92
C ASN A 56 -16.94 8.67 -18.17
N GLY A 57 -17.47 7.81 -17.34
CA GLY A 57 -18.87 7.38 -17.36
C GLY A 57 -19.37 6.68 -18.63
N SER A 58 -18.45 6.27 -19.52
CA SER A 58 -18.82 5.81 -20.86
C SER A 58 -19.04 4.30 -21.01
N SER A 59 -18.73 3.51 -20.01
CA SER A 59 -18.73 2.03 -20.15
C SER A 59 -19.28 1.24 -18.97
N LEU A 60 -19.71 1.89 -17.91
CA LEU A 60 -20.33 1.23 -16.76
C LEU A 60 -21.84 1.37 -16.87
N GLN A 61 -22.53 0.33 -17.31
CA GLN A 61 -23.98 0.33 -17.47
C GLN A 61 -24.71 0.30 -16.13
N ASP A 62 -24.07 -0.18 -15.06
CA ASP A 62 -24.61 -0.21 -13.71
C ASP A 62 -23.50 0.17 -12.73
N GLY A 63 -23.72 1.10 -11.81
CA GLY A 63 -22.78 1.50 -10.79
C GLY A 63 -21.81 2.63 -11.19
N GLN A 64 -22.31 3.62 -11.92
CA GLN A 64 -21.55 4.84 -12.18
C GLN A 64 -21.35 5.62 -10.89
N VAL A 65 -20.12 6.03 -10.66
CA VAL A 65 -19.80 7.00 -9.60
C VAL A 65 -20.61 8.29 -9.83
N ASP A 66 -21.16 8.83 -8.77
CA ASP A 66 -21.98 10.05 -8.81
C ASP A 66 -21.30 11.16 -9.62
N PRO A 67 -22.01 11.89 -10.48
CA PRO A 67 -21.46 13.00 -11.24
C PRO A 67 -20.77 14.08 -10.39
N GLU A 68 -21.23 14.31 -9.16
CA GLU A 68 -20.61 15.27 -8.24
C GLU A 68 -19.26 14.77 -7.76
N VAL A 69 -19.16 13.49 -7.39
CA VAL A 69 -17.90 12.83 -7.00
C VAL A 69 -16.90 12.84 -8.15
N ARG A 70 -17.36 12.62 -9.38
CA ARG A 70 -16.50 12.66 -10.58
C ARG A 70 -15.90 14.04 -10.89
N GLN A 71 -16.51 15.11 -10.35
CA GLN A 71 -16.03 16.48 -10.50
C GLN A 71 -15.10 16.91 -9.35
N ASP A 72 -15.00 16.10 -8.31
CA ASP A 72 -14.04 16.33 -7.22
C ASP A 72 -12.63 16.49 -7.80
N HIS A 73 -11.96 17.58 -7.42
CA HIS A 73 -10.62 17.87 -7.91
C HIS A 73 -9.60 16.76 -7.56
N ARG A 74 -9.83 16.01 -6.48
CA ARG A 74 -8.98 14.88 -6.05
C ARG A 74 -9.10 13.67 -6.96
N MET A 75 -10.18 13.56 -7.73
CA MET A 75 -10.51 12.40 -8.56
C MET A 75 -10.32 12.65 -10.05
N ARG A 76 -10.16 13.90 -10.47
CA ARG A 76 -10.15 14.27 -11.87
C ARG A 76 -8.87 13.83 -12.59
N GLN A 77 -8.98 13.58 -13.87
CA GLN A 77 -7.82 13.40 -14.72
C GLN A 77 -7.02 14.70 -14.89
N ILE A 78 -5.71 14.61 -14.80
CA ILE A 78 -4.82 15.74 -15.03
C ILE A 78 -4.51 15.84 -16.52
N LEU A 79 -4.82 16.98 -17.10
CA LEU A 79 -4.57 17.23 -18.52
C LEU A 79 -3.14 17.74 -18.71
N LEU A 80 -2.49 17.30 -19.78
CA LEU A 80 -1.14 17.75 -20.15
C LEU A 80 -1.02 19.29 -20.18
N ARG A 81 -2.06 19.96 -20.68
CA ARG A 81 -2.12 21.41 -20.80
C ARG A 81 -2.19 22.17 -19.47
N GLU A 82 -2.46 21.49 -18.37
CA GLU A 82 -2.50 22.11 -17.05
C GLU A 82 -1.11 22.30 -16.46
N LEU A 83 -0.18 21.41 -16.80
CA LEU A 83 1.18 21.43 -16.28
C LEU A 83 2.21 21.98 -17.25
N TYR A 84 1.94 21.94 -18.56
CA TYR A 84 2.88 22.34 -19.59
C TYR A 84 2.28 23.44 -20.49
N GLU A 85 3.09 24.43 -20.83
CA GLU A 85 2.67 25.46 -21.76
C GLU A 85 2.51 24.91 -23.19
N LYS A 86 1.62 25.53 -23.96
CA LYS A 86 1.30 25.08 -25.32
C LYS A 86 2.53 24.97 -26.23
N GLY A 87 3.59 25.74 -25.98
CA GLY A 87 4.84 25.69 -26.70
C GLY A 87 5.64 24.41 -26.50
N ASP A 88 5.47 23.78 -25.32
CA ASP A 88 6.24 22.58 -24.95
C ASP A 88 5.70 21.30 -25.58
N TYR A 89 4.44 21.31 -26.03
CA TYR A 89 3.76 20.14 -26.60
C TYR A 89 3.11 20.38 -27.96
N SER A 90 3.30 21.55 -28.58
CA SER A 90 2.61 21.94 -29.82
C SER A 90 3.27 21.50 -31.12
N ASN A 91 4.38 20.77 -31.07
CA ASN A 91 5.05 20.29 -32.26
C ASN A 91 4.33 19.09 -32.88
N SER A 92 4.39 18.95 -34.19
CA SER A 92 3.75 17.86 -34.95
C SER A 92 4.17 16.44 -34.51
N ALA A 93 5.20 16.31 -33.70
CA ALA A 93 5.60 15.08 -33.03
C ALA A 93 4.63 14.67 -31.89
N THR A 94 3.76 15.58 -31.44
CA THR A 94 2.78 15.35 -30.37
C THR A 94 1.41 14.86 -30.83
N ALA A 95 1.23 14.65 -32.13
CA ALA A 95 0.00 14.05 -32.70
C ALA A 95 -0.13 12.55 -32.32
N GLY A 96 -0.15 12.26 -31.05
CA GLY A 96 -0.20 10.92 -30.47
C GLY A 96 0.16 10.92 -28.98
N MET A 97 0.51 12.07 -28.42
CA MET A 97 0.68 12.19 -26.97
C MET A 97 -0.67 12.07 -26.26
N PRO A 98 -0.74 11.35 -25.15
CA PRO A 98 -1.94 11.29 -24.36
C PRO A 98 -2.33 12.69 -23.89
N THR A 99 -3.60 13.02 -23.99
CA THR A 99 -4.13 14.30 -23.50
C THR A 99 -4.10 14.36 -21.98
N ASN A 100 -4.09 13.22 -21.32
CA ASN A 100 -4.09 13.05 -19.89
C ASN A 100 -2.74 12.50 -19.42
N LEU A 101 -2.29 12.95 -18.27
CA LEU A 101 -1.09 12.46 -17.62
C LEU A 101 -1.46 11.35 -16.63
N PRO A 102 -0.72 10.24 -16.59
CA PRO A 102 -0.86 9.27 -15.51
C PRO A 102 -0.37 9.89 -14.20
N THR A 103 -1.10 9.65 -13.14
CA THR A 103 -0.78 10.06 -11.77
C THR A 103 -0.39 8.84 -10.94
N LEU A 104 0.33 9.05 -9.87
CA LEU A 104 0.45 8.14 -8.75
C LEU A 104 -0.42 8.71 -7.65
N ASP A 105 -1.52 8.04 -7.37
CA ASP A 105 -2.48 8.47 -6.37
C ASP A 105 -2.17 7.77 -5.05
N LEU A 106 -2.10 8.55 -3.97
CA LEU A 106 -1.84 8.07 -2.62
C LEU A 106 -2.96 8.57 -1.71
N THR A 107 -3.64 7.68 -1.02
CA THR A 107 -4.63 8.05 -0.01
C THR A 107 -4.18 7.56 1.36
N TYR A 108 -3.80 8.49 2.21
CA TYR A 108 -3.33 8.25 3.56
C TYR A 108 -4.46 8.45 4.56
N ARG A 109 -4.66 7.48 5.43
CA ARG A 109 -5.71 7.46 6.46
C ARG A 109 -5.08 7.28 7.84
N PRO A 110 -4.74 8.38 8.51
CA PRO A 110 -3.96 8.33 9.75
C PRO A 110 -4.71 7.74 10.94
N THR A 111 -6.03 7.66 10.88
CA THR A 111 -6.87 7.08 11.94
C THR A 111 -7.23 5.62 11.67
N GLU A 112 -6.94 5.11 10.48
CA GLU A 112 -7.19 3.71 10.15
C GLU A 112 -5.92 2.89 10.33
N ARG A 113 -6.07 1.69 10.83
CA ARG A 113 -5.00 0.72 10.99
C ARG A 113 -4.45 0.34 9.60
N GLY A 114 -3.14 0.37 9.46
CA GLY A 114 -2.46 -0.12 8.27
C GLY A 114 -2.14 -1.61 8.35
N PRO A 115 -1.64 -2.20 7.26
CA PRO A 115 -1.23 -3.59 7.22
C PRO A 115 -0.24 -3.93 8.33
N TYR A 116 -0.45 -5.10 8.95
CA TYR A 116 0.43 -5.66 10.00
C TYR A 116 0.56 -4.79 11.26
N ASN A 117 -0.39 -3.91 11.48
CA ASN A 117 -0.50 -3.14 12.72
C ASN A 117 -1.37 -3.91 13.72
N TYR A 118 -0.75 -4.56 14.69
CA TYR A 118 -1.39 -5.31 15.77
C TYR A 118 -1.33 -4.54 17.09
N GLU A 119 -1.58 -3.22 17.02
CA GLU A 119 -1.54 -2.36 18.20
C GLU A 119 -2.57 -2.81 19.26
N PRO A 120 -2.18 -2.94 20.55
CA PRO A 120 -3.13 -3.19 21.63
C PRO A 120 -3.94 -1.93 21.96
N PHE A 121 -5.08 -2.08 22.62
CA PHE A 121 -5.98 -0.98 22.95
C PHE A 121 -5.25 0.15 23.71
N ASP A 122 -4.49 -0.19 24.74
CA ASP A 122 -3.75 0.77 25.56
C ASP A 122 -2.45 1.30 24.92
N GLY A 123 -2.13 0.86 23.69
CA GLY A 123 -0.90 1.24 23.00
C GLY A 123 0.36 0.59 23.57
N SER A 124 1.49 1.28 23.41
CA SER A 124 2.82 0.82 23.81
C SER A 124 3.71 1.99 24.24
N ASP A 125 4.98 1.72 24.53
CA ASP A 125 5.98 2.80 24.76
C ASP A 125 6.20 3.69 23.52
N TYR A 126 5.72 3.27 22.35
CA TYR A 126 5.94 3.96 21.07
C TYR A 126 4.65 4.43 20.39
N SER A 127 3.49 4.01 20.87
CA SER A 127 2.21 4.28 20.23
C SER A 127 1.11 4.49 21.26
N SER A 128 0.06 5.21 20.87
CA SER A 128 -0.95 5.72 21.81
C SER A 128 -2.16 4.81 21.99
N GLY A 129 -2.27 3.74 21.18
CA GLY A 129 -3.40 2.83 21.27
C GLY A 129 -4.58 3.20 20.35
N LEU A 130 -5.74 2.68 20.73
CA LEU A 130 -6.97 2.72 19.95
C LEU A 130 -8.09 3.44 20.71
N GLU A 131 -9.03 4.02 19.96
CA GLU A 131 -10.33 4.44 20.45
C GLU A 131 -11.29 3.24 20.48
N GLU A 132 -12.40 3.37 21.21
CA GLU A 132 -13.44 2.34 21.30
C GLU A 132 -14.04 1.95 19.93
N ASP A 133 -14.02 2.88 18.96
CA ASP A 133 -14.49 2.64 17.59
C ASP A 133 -13.45 1.97 16.69
N GLY A 134 -12.28 1.62 17.25
CA GLY A 134 -11.19 0.96 16.53
C GLY A 134 -10.29 1.90 15.75
N THR A 135 -10.48 3.20 15.84
CA THR A 135 -9.58 4.16 15.20
C THR A 135 -8.28 4.34 16.00
N LEU A 136 -7.20 4.67 15.27
CA LEU A 136 -5.88 4.93 15.88
C LEU A 136 -5.88 6.29 16.60
N LEU A 137 -5.44 6.29 17.85
CA LEU A 137 -5.17 7.51 18.60
C LEU A 137 -3.96 8.28 18.04
N ASP A 138 -3.91 9.59 18.29
CA ASP A 138 -2.81 10.49 17.91
C ASP A 138 -2.41 10.38 16.41
N PRO A 139 -3.30 10.73 15.48
CA PRO A 139 -3.07 10.60 14.04
C PRO A 139 -1.82 11.37 13.55
N GLU A 140 -1.36 12.39 14.27
CA GLU A 140 -0.14 13.14 13.94
C GLU A 140 1.15 12.33 14.14
N THR A 141 1.12 11.29 14.96
CA THR A 141 2.26 10.40 15.21
C THR A 141 2.29 9.22 14.24
N ARG A 142 1.18 8.97 13.56
CA ARG A 142 1.03 7.84 12.65
C ARG A 142 1.72 8.11 11.32
N TRP A 143 2.13 7.05 10.68
CA TRP A 143 2.80 7.12 9.38
C TRP A 143 2.37 5.98 8.48
N ALA A 144 2.50 6.20 7.20
CA ALA A 144 2.43 5.14 6.20
C ALA A 144 3.39 5.46 5.07
N GLY A 145 3.80 4.47 4.31
CA GLY A 145 4.77 4.69 3.26
C GLY A 145 4.79 3.61 2.21
N VAL A 146 5.26 4.00 1.04
CA VAL A 146 5.58 3.11 -0.07
C VAL A 146 7.04 3.26 -0.43
N GLN A 147 7.65 2.19 -0.89
CA GLN A 147 9.04 2.18 -1.35
C GLN A 147 9.17 1.56 -2.73
N ARG A 148 10.26 1.87 -3.40
CA ARG A 148 10.61 1.22 -4.67
C ARG A 148 12.12 1.17 -4.86
N ALA A 149 12.59 0.13 -5.52
CA ALA A 149 13.97 0.04 -5.95
C ALA A 149 14.25 1.00 -7.11
N LEU A 150 15.41 1.67 -7.07
CA LEU A 150 15.95 2.43 -8.19
C LEU A 150 17.01 1.62 -8.89
N MET A 151 16.98 1.62 -10.22
CA MET A 151 17.91 0.84 -11.05
C MET A 151 19.35 1.42 -11.06
N THR A 152 19.51 2.65 -10.60
CA THR A 152 20.80 3.30 -10.49
C THR A 152 21.16 3.55 -9.04
N THR A 153 22.37 3.20 -8.67
CA THR A 153 22.94 3.45 -7.33
C THR A 153 23.90 4.64 -7.35
N ASP A 154 24.28 5.12 -8.52
CA ASP A 154 25.19 6.24 -8.72
C ASP A 154 24.45 7.39 -9.45
N PHE A 155 23.92 8.31 -8.67
CA PHE A 155 23.19 9.47 -9.19
C PHE A 155 24.10 10.48 -9.87
N GLU A 156 25.36 10.59 -9.44
CA GLU A 156 26.33 11.48 -10.08
C GLU A 156 26.68 10.99 -11.50
N ALA A 157 26.97 9.71 -11.65
CA ALA A 157 27.22 9.10 -12.96
C ALA A 157 25.99 9.18 -13.88
N ALA A 158 24.78 9.14 -13.32
CA ALA A 158 23.53 9.28 -14.04
C ALA A 158 23.13 10.75 -14.29
N ASN A 159 23.89 11.74 -13.82
CA ASN A 159 23.56 13.17 -13.82
C ASN A 159 22.16 13.47 -13.22
N ILE A 160 21.82 12.83 -12.12
CA ILE A 160 20.58 13.08 -11.38
C ILE A 160 20.94 14.02 -10.23
N GLU A 161 20.39 15.23 -10.26
CA GLU A 161 20.69 16.28 -9.28
C GLU A 161 19.53 16.56 -8.32
N TYR A 162 18.30 16.30 -8.74
CA TYR A 162 17.10 16.61 -7.94
C TYR A 162 15.93 15.69 -8.27
N ILE A 163 14.97 15.66 -7.34
CA ILE A 163 13.66 15.07 -7.52
C ILE A 163 12.69 16.21 -7.82
N GLN A 164 11.90 16.06 -8.88
CA GLN A 164 10.87 17.01 -9.24
C GLN A 164 9.54 16.29 -9.44
N PHE A 165 8.49 16.82 -8.83
CA PHE A 165 7.14 16.31 -9.00
C PHE A 165 6.10 17.41 -8.79
N TRP A 166 4.93 17.22 -9.36
CA TRP A 166 3.75 18.02 -9.09
C TRP A 166 2.91 17.31 -8.05
N VAL A 167 2.46 18.06 -7.05
CA VAL A 167 1.53 17.58 -6.03
C VAL A 167 0.22 18.33 -6.21
N MET A 168 -0.88 17.60 -6.23
CA MET A 168 -2.20 18.20 -6.11
C MET A 168 -2.43 18.53 -4.63
N ASP A 169 -2.91 19.73 -4.36
CA ASP A 169 -3.29 20.15 -3.03
C ASP A 169 -4.66 19.54 -2.66
N PRO A 170 -4.72 18.57 -1.74
CA PRO A 170 -5.98 17.96 -1.36
C PRO A 170 -6.83 18.86 -0.47
N PHE A 171 -6.25 19.93 0.08
CA PHE A 171 -6.88 20.85 1.03
C PHE A 171 -7.39 22.14 0.38
N ASN A 172 -7.41 22.20 -0.95
CA ASN A 172 -7.76 23.42 -1.70
C ASN A 172 -9.18 23.97 -1.40
N GLU A 173 -10.10 23.10 -1.00
CA GLU A 173 -11.48 23.46 -0.68
C GLU A 173 -11.76 23.55 0.82
N ASP A 174 -10.80 23.17 1.65
CA ASP A 174 -10.92 23.22 3.09
C ASP A 174 -10.74 24.65 3.59
N THR A 175 -11.80 25.18 4.16
CA THR A 175 -11.82 26.56 4.67
C THR A 175 -11.54 26.64 6.17
N GLU A 176 -11.46 25.51 6.87
CA GLU A 176 -11.33 25.41 8.32
C GLU A 176 -9.98 24.78 8.71
N ASN A 177 -8.96 25.61 8.88
CA ASN A 177 -7.71 25.33 9.63
C ASN A 177 -7.11 23.91 9.49
N GLU A 178 -7.13 23.34 8.32
CA GLU A 178 -6.45 22.09 8.05
C GLU A 178 -4.94 22.27 8.28
N THR A 179 -4.39 21.48 9.19
CA THR A 179 -2.94 21.52 9.49
C THR A 179 -2.12 20.85 8.41
N GLY A 180 -2.78 20.23 7.44
CA GLY A 180 -2.13 19.46 6.37
C GLY A 180 -1.40 18.22 6.87
N GLY A 181 -0.71 17.55 5.97
CA GLY A 181 0.16 16.41 6.24
C GLY A 181 1.63 16.73 5.96
N LYS A 182 2.51 15.80 6.34
CA LYS A 182 3.94 15.89 6.05
C LYS A 182 4.34 14.78 5.09
N LEU A 183 4.84 15.14 3.93
CA LEU A 183 5.41 14.19 2.98
C LEU A 183 6.93 14.11 3.16
N TYR A 184 7.45 12.91 3.33
CA TYR A 184 8.88 12.66 3.43
C TYR A 184 9.34 11.79 2.27
N VAL A 185 10.45 12.18 1.66
CA VAL A 185 11.12 11.41 0.62
C VAL A 185 12.47 10.96 1.14
N ASN A 186 12.62 9.66 1.32
CA ASN A 186 13.85 9.05 1.81
C ASN A 186 14.59 8.42 0.62
N LEU A 187 15.86 8.74 0.47
CA LEU A 187 16.75 8.17 -0.54
C LEU A 187 17.92 7.48 0.14
N GLY A 188 18.26 6.30 -0.32
CA GLY A 188 19.38 5.55 0.21
C GLY A 188 19.07 4.05 0.30
N ASN A 189 19.79 3.36 1.15
CA ASN A 189 19.57 1.95 1.41
C ASN A 189 18.39 1.82 2.39
N VAL A 190 17.26 1.38 1.86
CA VAL A 190 16.05 1.06 2.63
C VAL A 190 15.94 -0.45 2.71
N SER A 191 15.53 -0.99 3.85
CA SER A 191 15.29 -2.42 4.00
C SER A 191 14.13 -2.87 3.12
N GLU A 192 14.26 -4.01 2.49
CA GLU A 192 13.15 -4.69 1.79
C GLU A 192 12.36 -5.60 2.74
N ASP A 193 12.92 -5.88 3.92
CA ASP A 193 12.28 -6.59 5.00
C ASP A 193 11.25 -5.66 5.69
N VAL A 194 10.00 -5.79 5.31
CA VAL A 194 8.91 -4.90 5.75
C VAL A 194 8.50 -5.21 7.19
N LEU A 195 8.50 -6.47 7.56
CA LEU A 195 8.07 -6.96 8.87
C LEU A 195 9.20 -7.01 9.91
N ASN A 196 10.42 -6.71 9.50
CA ASN A 196 11.59 -6.58 10.36
C ASN A 196 11.94 -7.86 11.15
N ASP A 197 11.83 -9.00 10.50
CA ASP A 197 12.15 -10.31 11.08
C ASP A 197 13.31 -11.02 10.41
N SER A 198 14.00 -10.34 9.49
CA SER A 198 15.11 -10.88 8.67
C SER A 198 14.66 -11.94 7.66
N GLN A 199 13.37 -12.00 7.35
CA GLN A 199 12.82 -12.81 6.28
C GLN A 199 12.32 -11.90 5.14
N LEU A 200 12.34 -12.43 3.93
CA LEU A 200 11.64 -11.83 2.80
C LEU A 200 10.35 -12.61 2.62
N GLU A 201 9.31 -12.05 3.14
CA GLU A 201 7.99 -12.58 2.97
C GLU A 201 7.46 -12.21 1.60
N PHE A 202 6.79 -13.16 1.01
CA PHE A 202 6.23 -12.98 -0.31
C PHE A 202 4.77 -12.60 -0.14
N GLU A 203 4.45 -11.44 -0.62
CA GLU A 203 3.08 -10.91 -0.71
C GLU A 203 2.15 -11.78 -1.55
N ASN A 204 2.32 -13.07 -1.58
CA ASN A 204 1.59 -13.88 -2.52
C ASN A 204 1.16 -15.12 -1.85
N GLY A 205 -0.08 -15.35 -2.00
CA GLY A 205 -0.71 -16.52 -1.56
C GLY A 205 0.18 -17.75 -1.58
N LEU A 206 0.15 -18.49 -0.50
CA LEU A 206 0.64 -19.86 -0.50
C LEU A 206 -0.06 -20.59 -1.65
N PRO A 207 0.64 -21.40 -2.43
CA PRO A 207 0.01 -22.09 -3.55
C PRO A 207 -1.18 -22.90 -3.08
N SER A 208 -2.22 -22.93 -3.92
CA SER A 208 -3.43 -23.69 -3.69
C SER A 208 -3.12 -25.14 -3.30
N ALA A 209 -4.01 -25.76 -2.58
CA ALA A 209 -3.96 -27.04 -1.84
C ALA A 209 -3.32 -28.27 -2.49
N ASN A 210 -2.80 -28.16 -3.71
CA ASN A 210 -2.16 -29.27 -4.44
C ASN A 210 -0.62 -29.21 -4.45
N ASN A 211 -0.02 -28.17 -3.88
CA ASN A 211 1.42 -28.04 -3.74
C ASN A 211 1.73 -27.94 -2.24
N GLU A 212 2.22 -29.01 -1.66
CA GLU A 212 2.77 -29.00 -0.30
C GLU A 212 4.03 -28.12 -0.32
N LEU A 213 3.93 -26.95 0.31
CA LEU A 213 5.03 -26.06 0.58
C LEU A 213 5.63 -26.41 1.94
N GLU A 214 6.94 -26.48 2.00
CA GLU A 214 7.64 -26.39 3.28
C GLU A 214 7.57 -24.92 3.71
N THR A 215 7.06 -24.69 4.92
CA THR A 215 6.89 -23.35 5.50
C THR A 215 7.46 -23.35 6.91
N ASP A 216 7.99 -22.19 7.29
CA ASP A 216 8.37 -21.89 8.66
C ASP A 216 7.44 -20.80 9.24
N THR A 217 7.50 -20.63 10.56
CA THR A 217 6.66 -19.69 11.30
C THR A 217 7.50 -18.61 11.95
N SER A 218 7.12 -17.35 11.80
CA SER A 218 7.68 -16.20 12.52
C SER A 218 6.68 -15.65 13.54
N THR A 219 7.01 -14.56 14.20
CA THR A 219 6.07 -13.80 15.05
C THR A 219 4.93 -13.18 14.22
N TRP A 220 5.19 -12.97 12.93
CA TRP A 220 4.28 -12.30 12.01
C TRP A 220 3.32 -13.25 11.29
N GLY A 221 3.66 -14.53 11.19
CA GLY A 221 2.85 -15.48 10.46
C GLY A 221 3.66 -16.65 9.92
N VAL A 222 3.34 -17.07 8.71
CA VAL A 222 3.91 -18.24 8.03
C VAL A 222 4.57 -17.78 6.73
N TYR A 223 5.80 -18.18 6.52
CA TYR A 223 6.54 -17.88 5.30
C TYR A 223 7.06 -19.15 4.62
N PRO A 224 7.17 -19.18 3.28
CA PRO A 224 7.69 -20.33 2.57
C PRO A 224 9.21 -20.46 2.76
N ASP A 225 9.71 -21.71 2.86
CA ASP A 225 11.15 -21.96 2.82
C ASP A 225 11.72 -21.45 1.49
N PRO A 226 12.63 -20.47 1.52
CA PRO A 226 13.15 -19.81 0.33
C PRO A 226 13.91 -20.73 -0.61
N THR A 227 14.26 -21.96 -0.17
CA THR A 227 14.93 -22.94 -1.02
C THR A 227 14.00 -23.57 -2.05
N THR A 228 12.68 -23.44 -1.89
CA THR A 228 11.70 -24.22 -2.65
C THR A 228 11.03 -23.40 -3.78
N PHE A 229 11.01 -22.05 -3.73
CA PHE A 229 10.27 -21.23 -4.69
C PHE A 229 11.05 -20.08 -5.32
N ASN A 230 10.97 -20.01 -6.66
CA ASN A 230 11.52 -18.91 -7.44
C ASN A 230 10.44 -17.91 -7.93
N VAL A 231 9.19 -18.30 -7.93
CA VAL A 231 8.05 -17.47 -8.39
C VAL A 231 6.84 -17.84 -7.55
N VAL A 232 6.24 -16.85 -6.95
CA VAL A 232 4.94 -16.96 -6.28
C VAL A 232 3.96 -16.09 -7.04
N ASN A 233 2.77 -16.58 -7.29
CA ASN A 233 1.68 -15.82 -7.90
C ASN A 233 0.77 -15.31 -6.79
N ALA A 234 0.35 -14.05 -6.87
CA ALA A 234 -0.53 -13.46 -5.88
C ALA A 234 -1.82 -14.28 -5.71
N PHE A 235 -2.41 -14.70 -6.81
CA PHE A 235 -3.62 -15.53 -6.78
C PHE A 235 -3.55 -16.61 -7.87
N ASP A 236 -4.12 -17.78 -7.54
CA ASP A 236 -4.34 -18.83 -8.53
C ASP A 236 -5.50 -18.43 -9.43
N ASN A 237 -5.20 -18.20 -10.70
CA ASN A 237 -6.20 -17.82 -11.70
C ASN A 237 -7.26 -18.92 -11.95
N SER A 238 -7.04 -20.14 -11.46
CA SER A 238 -7.98 -21.26 -11.65
C SER A 238 -9.13 -21.28 -10.67
N THR A 239 -9.00 -20.67 -9.50
CA THR A 239 -9.98 -20.78 -8.41
C THR A 239 -10.91 -19.58 -8.31
N ASN A 240 -10.51 -18.40 -8.74
CA ASN A 240 -11.22 -17.11 -8.53
C ASN A 240 -11.65 -16.86 -7.07
N ASP A 241 -11.02 -17.53 -6.12
CA ASP A 241 -11.36 -17.42 -4.70
C ASP A 241 -10.27 -16.67 -3.97
N TYR A 242 -10.38 -15.36 -4.01
CA TYR A 242 -9.42 -14.45 -3.38
C TYR A 242 -9.42 -14.58 -1.84
N SER A 243 -10.56 -14.89 -1.24
CA SER A 243 -10.67 -15.02 0.21
C SER A 243 -9.86 -16.20 0.78
N ILE A 244 -9.57 -17.22 -0.04
CA ILE A 244 -8.70 -18.33 0.34
C ILE A 244 -7.22 -18.02 0.11
N GLN A 245 -6.94 -17.14 -0.84
CA GLN A 245 -5.59 -16.84 -1.32
C GLN A 245 -5.11 -15.43 -0.95
N ASP A 246 -5.94 -14.69 -0.25
CA ASP A 246 -5.58 -13.38 0.29
C ASP A 246 -4.79 -13.59 1.58
N VAL A 247 -3.50 -13.75 1.44
CA VAL A 247 -2.60 -14.14 2.53
C VAL A 247 -1.53 -13.11 2.84
N GLY A 248 -1.57 -11.98 2.19
CA GLY A 248 -0.69 -10.85 2.43
C GLY A 248 0.79 -11.22 2.59
N LEU A 249 1.52 -10.47 3.41
CA LEU A 249 2.92 -10.74 3.76
C LEU A 249 3.06 -11.76 4.88
N ASP A 250 2.02 -11.97 5.67
CA ASP A 250 2.05 -12.88 6.81
C ASP A 250 1.80 -14.36 6.44
N GLY A 251 1.46 -14.61 5.17
CA GLY A 251 1.23 -15.96 4.67
C GLY A 251 -0.01 -16.66 5.21
N LEU A 252 -0.93 -15.91 5.82
CA LEU A 252 -2.17 -16.38 6.42
C LEU A 252 -3.36 -15.74 5.71
N ASN A 253 -4.44 -16.46 5.57
CA ASN A 253 -5.73 -15.85 5.23
C ASN A 253 -6.47 -15.42 6.50
N SER A 254 -7.49 -14.57 6.40
CA SER A 254 -8.21 -14.01 7.54
C SER A 254 -8.74 -15.07 8.54
N ASP A 255 -9.09 -16.30 8.12
CA ASP A 255 -9.47 -17.39 9.02
C ASP A 255 -8.29 -17.92 9.83
N ALA A 256 -7.13 -18.05 9.19
CA ALA A 256 -5.89 -18.48 9.85
C ALA A 256 -5.32 -17.38 10.75
N GLU A 257 -5.41 -16.13 10.35
CA GLU A 257 -5.03 -14.95 11.14
C GLU A 257 -5.81 -14.87 12.45
N ARG A 258 -7.13 -15.07 12.40
CA ARG A 258 -7.96 -15.12 13.62
C ARG A 258 -7.46 -16.16 14.62
N THR A 259 -6.91 -17.25 14.15
CA THR A 259 -6.34 -18.29 15.01
C THR A 259 -4.94 -17.92 15.48
N PHE A 260 -4.11 -17.40 14.59
CA PHE A 260 -2.72 -17.05 14.87
C PHE A 260 -2.62 -15.87 15.84
N PHE A 261 -3.42 -14.83 15.61
CA PHE A 261 -3.48 -13.62 16.43
C PHE A 261 -4.57 -13.63 17.50
N ALA A 262 -5.11 -14.80 17.85
CA ALA A 262 -6.22 -14.93 18.82
C ALA A 262 -5.95 -14.21 20.15
N SER A 263 -4.73 -14.30 20.68
CA SER A 263 -4.37 -13.65 21.94
C SER A 263 -4.41 -12.12 21.88
N TRP A 264 -4.08 -11.53 20.73
CA TRP A 264 -4.22 -10.10 20.51
C TRP A 264 -5.69 -9.70 20.36
N LEU A 265 -6.47 -10.44 19.58
CA LEU A 265 -7.90 -10.21 19.43
C LEU A 265 -8.65 -10.34 20.77
N ASP A 266 -8.35 -11.36 21.56
CA ASP A 266 -8.92 -11.53 22.91
C ASP A 266 -8.65 -10.31 23.80
N GLY A 267 -7.50 -9.66 23.63
CA GLY A 267 -7.14 -8.43 24.33
C GLY A 267 -7.95 -7.21 23.90
N LEU A 268 -8.54 -7.21 22.72
CA LEU A 268 -9.36 -6.12 22.19
C LEU A 268 -10.86 -6.29 22.41
N GLU A 269 -11.34 -7.53 22.66
CA GLU A 269 -12.77 -7.85 22.69
C GLU A 269 -13.58 -7.03 23.70
N THR A 270 -12.97 -6.71 24.85
CA THR A 270 -13.66 -5.98 25.91
C THR A 270 -13.62 -4.47 25.78
N ASP A 271 -12.67 -3.96 25.01
CA ASP A 271 -12.35 -2.54 24.97
C ASP A 271 -12.86 -1.87 23.68
N LEU A 272 -13.00 -2.63 22.60
CA LEU A 272 -13.60 -2.14 21.37
C LEU A 272 -15.12 -2.25 21.36
N ALA A 273 -15.77 -1.30 20.70
CA ALA A 273 -17.19 -1.44 20.36
C ALA A 273 -17.41 -2.69 19.48
N PRO A 274 -18.59 -3.37 19.60
CA PRO A 274 -18.80 -4.64 18.91
C PRO A 274 -18.62 -4.60 17.39
N ASP A 275 -19.02 -3.52 16.76
CA ASP A 275 -18.89 -3.35 15.30
C ASP A 275 -17.42 -3.13 14.89
N ALA A 276 -16.65 -2.41 15.69
CA ALA A 276 -15.21 -2.23 15.49
C ALA A 276 -14.47 -3.55 15.70
N PHE A 277 -14.77 -4.26 16.76
CA PHE A 277 -14.18 -5.57 17.02
C PHE A 277 -14.46 -6.58 15.90
N ALA A 278 -15.67 -6.57 15.35
CA ALA A 278 -16.01 -7.41 14.22
C ALA A 278 -15.14 -7.09 12.96
N GLN A 279 -14.80 -5.83 12.73
CA GLN A 279 -13.89 -5.46 11.65
C GLN A 279 -12.49 -6.01 11.87
N TYR A 280 -11.97 -5.91 13.09
CA TYR A 280 -10.67 -6.47 13.47
C TYR A 280 -10.63 -8.00 13.37
N GLN A 281 -11.75 -8.68 13.66
CA GLN A 281 -11.86 -10.12 13.46
C GLN A 281 -11.96 -10.53 11.99
N ASN A 282 -12.57 -9.71 11.15
CA ASN A 282 -12.74 -10.03 9.74
C ASN A 282 -11.42 -9.97 8.97
N ASP A 283 -10.54 -9.04 9.33
CA ASP A 283 -9.24 -8.81 8.69
C ASP A 283 -8.21 -8.43 9.77
N PRO A 284 -7.67 -9.43 10.51
CA PRO A 284 -6.74 -9.16 11.60
C PRO A 284 -5.44 -8.47 11.16
N SER A 285 -4.93 -8.79 9.98
CA SER A 285 -3.68 -8.23 9.46
C SER A 285 -3.87 -6.92 8.69
N ALA A 286 -5.11 -6.51 8.43
CA ALA A 286 -5.48 -5.34 7.63
C ALA A 286 -4.88 -5.37 6.21
N ASP A 287 -4.87 -6.54 5.59
CA ASP A 287 -4.25 -6.79 4.30
C ASP A 287 -5.20 -7.38 3.26
N ASP A 288 -6.49 -7.46 3.56
CA ASP A 288 -7.52 -7.93 2.64
C ASP A 288 -7.57 -7.06 1.38
N PHE A 289 -7.54 -7.73 0.22
CA PHE A 289 -7.64 -7.08 -1.07
C PHE A 289 -9.07 -7.00 -1.57
N ARG A 290 -9.44 -5.83 -2.10
CA ARG A 290 -10.67 -5.67 -2.84
C ARG A 290 -10.45 -4.96 -4.17
N TYR A 291 -10.91 -5.60 -5.24
CA TYR A 291 -10.82 -5.01 -6.56
C TYR A 291 -11.79 -3.82 -6.70
N PHE A 292 -11.34 -2.70 -7.22
CA PHE A 292 -12.12 -1.46 -7.31
C PHE A 292 -13.42 -1.56 -8.13
N ARG A 293 -13.61 -2.65 -8.87
CA ARG A 293 -14.85 -2.99 -9.60
C ARG A 293 -15.57 -4.17 -8.98
N ASP A 294 -15.37 -4.43 -7.71
CA ASP A 294 -16.10 -5.44 -7.00
C ASP A 294 -17.61 -5.17 -7.10
N PRO A 295 -18.46 -6.20 -7.32
CA PRO A 295 -19.92 -6.05 -7.33
C PRO A 295 -20.46 -5.38 -6.07
N ILE A 296 -19.90 -5.65 -4.90
CA ILE A 296 -20.31 -5.05 -3.63
C ILE A 296 -20.09 -3.52 -3.65
N ALA A 297 -18.98 -3.06 -4.20
CA ALA A 297 -18.73 -1.64 -4.35
C ALA A 297 -19.73 -0.94 -5.29
N GLN A 298 -20.30 -1.70 -6.24
CA GLN A 298 -21.37 -1.19 -7.10
C GLN A 298 -22.72 -1.18 -6.40
N GLU A 299 -23.03 -2.22 -5.62
CA GLU A 299 -24.27 -2.32 -4.86
C GLU A 299 -24.36 -1.26 -3.77
N ASN A 300 -23.23 -0.93 -3.15
CA ASN A 300 -23.13 0.08 -2.11
C ASN A 300 -23.00 1.52 -2.67
N GLU A 301 -22.92 1.70 -3.98
CA GLU A 301 -22.71 3.00 -4.63
C GLU A 301 -21.42 3.71 -4.13
N GLU A 302 -20.40 2.94 -3.77
CA GLU A 302 -19.15 3.47 -3.23
C GLU A 302 -18.49 4.48 -4.17
N ASP A 303 -17.95 5.52 -3.58
CA ASP A 303 -17.18 6.52 -4.32
C ASP A 303 -15.79 5.98 -4.74
N VAL A 304 -15.02 6.79 -5.46
CA VAL A 304 -13.73 6.33 -5.99
C VAL A 304 -12.71 6.09 -4.87
N LEU A 305 -12.70 6.90 -3.80
CA LEU A 305 -11.75 6.73 -2.70
C LEU A 305 -12.06 5.47 -1.89
N GLU A 306 -13.34 5.17 -1.70
CA GLU A 306 -13.78 3.94 -1.02
C GLU A 306 -13.44 2.70 -1.85
N ARG A 307 -13.62 2.76 -3.17
CA ARG A 307 -13.28 1.65 -4.09
C ARG A 307 -11.81 1.29 -4.10
N TYR A 308 -10.94 2.27 -3.88
CA TYR A 308 -9.49 2.05 -3.83
C TYR A 308 -8.94 1.90 -2.41
N GLN A 309 -9.78 1.87 -1.39
CA GLN A 309 -9.34 1.78 0.01
C GLN A 309 -8.51 0.52 0.27
N PHE A 310 -8.95 -0.62 -0.21
CA PHE A 310 -8.31 -1.92 -0.06
C PHE A 310 -7.53 -2.35 -1.30
N PHE A 311 -7.20 -1.42 -2.17
CA PHE A 311 -6.46 -1.68 -3.38
C PHE A 311 -5.03 -1.20 -3.22
N SER A 312 -4.13 -2.14 -2.97
CA SER A 312 -2.69 -1.89 -2.94
C SER A 312 -2.04 -2.80 -3.97
N ARG A 313 -1.63 -2.22 -5.08
CA ARG A 313 -1.04 -2.99 -6.17
C ARG A 313 0.35 -3.44 -5.76
N TYR A 314 0.67 -4.71 -5.81
CA TYR A 314 1.95 -5.33 -5.45
C TYR A 314 2.17 -5.71 -3.98
N GLU A 315 1.22 -5.56 -3.14
CA GLU A 315 1.16 -6.34 -1.91
C GLU A 315 0.31 -7.54 -2.18
N GLY A 316 0.68 -8.71 -1.85
CA GLY A 316 0.07 -10.01 -1.98
C GLY A 316 -1.32 -10.14 -2.57
N ASN A 317 -1.98 -9.07 -2.63
CA ASN A 317 -3.33 -8.80 -2.99
C ASN A 317 -3.51 -8.35 -4.44
N SER A 318 -2.49 -8.44 -5.26
CA SER A 318 -2.62 -8.15 -6.68
C SER A 318 -3.08 -9.38 -7.44
N ASN A 319 -4.12 -9.26 -8.26
CA ASN A 319 -4.51 -10.30 -9.21
C ASN A 319 -3.53 -10.47 -10.38
N THR A 320 -2.38 -9.81 -10.32
CA THR A 320 -1.33 -9.92 -11.32
C THR A 320 -0.17 -10.72 -10.76
N PRO A 321 0.25 -11.81 -11.41
CA PRO A 321 1.41 -12.59 -11.01
C PRO A 321 2.65 -11.69 -10.88
N VAL A 322 3.34 -11.76 -9.76
CA VAL A 322 4.57 -11.02 -9.52
C VAL A 322 5.75 -11.97 -9.69
N SER A 323 6.71 -11.60 -10.52
CA SER A 323 7.95 -12.34 -10.68
C SER A 323 9.01 -11.75 -9.73
N TYR A 324 9.38 -12.49 -8.72
CA TYR A 324 10.39 -12.11 -7.71
C TYR A 324 11.84 -12.20 -8.20
N THR A 325 12.06 -12.47 -9.46
CA THR A 325 13.43 -12.50 -10.03
C THR A 325 14.22 -11.20 -9.84
N HIS A 326 13.54 -10.10 -9.52
CA HIS A 326 14.17 -8.81 -9.26
C HIS A 326 14.62 -8.61 -7.81
N LEU A 327 13.95 -9.20 -6.83
CA LEU A 327 14.29 -9.04 -5.42
C LEU A 327 15.61 -9.76 -5.06
N ARG A 328 15.86 -10.94 -5.61
CA ARG A 328 17.11 -11.68 -5.38
C ARG A 328 18.37 -11.05 -5.97
N ALA A 329 18.25 -10.14 -6.92
CA ALA A 329 19.44 -9.52 -7.53
C ALA A 329 20.15 -8.51 -6.61
N HIS A 330 19.50 -8.05 -5.54
CA HIS A 330 20.04 -7.06 -4.61
C HIS A 330 20.68 -7.66 -3.34
N GLU A 331 20.35 -8.90 -2.99
CA GLU A 331 20.92 -9.57 -1.79
C GLU A 331 22.38 -10.01 -1.93
N THR A 332 22.94 -10.03 -3.13
CA THR A 332 24.30 -10.58 -3.37
C THR A 332 25.43 -9.57 -3.18
N PHE A 333 25.20 -8.36 -2.74
CA PHE A 333 26.24 -7.36 -2.52
C PHE A 333 26.29 -6.79 -1.09
N GLY A 334 26.31 -7.68 -0.13
CA GLY A 334 26.66 -7.38 1.25
C GLY A 334 28.02 -8.00 1.61
N TYR A 335 29.12 -7.38 1.14
CA TYR A 335 30.47 -7.53 1.71
C TYR A 335 31.18 -6.19 1.64
#